data_49cdf9918aad7834976a4dbd5d6490ea
#
_entry.id   49cdf9918aad7834976a4dbd5d6490ea
#
_cell.length_a   1.000
_cell.length_b   1.000
_cell.length_c   1.000
_cell.angle_alpha   90.00
_cell.angle_beta   90.00
_cell.angle_gamma   90.00
#
_symmetry.space_group_name_H-M   'P 1'
#
loop_
_entity.id
_entity.type
_entity.pdbx_description
1 polymer ?
#
loop_
_entity_poly.entity_id
_entity_poly.type
_entity_poly.pdbx_seq_one_letter_code
_entity_poly.pdbx_strand_id
1 'polypeptide(L)'
;MDLASVNGEIPGIGRDEKLLLVCVRGKRGYFLQNRMKYYGYKNTVVLEGATSFNDVKVKNAQAAVPPAEVTRVKGLGFLFDKRTQDRFNGRVITRNGKITAEESRAIAQAAELYGSGEIAMTSRLTVEIQGVPFDNIEPLREFLAQNGLETGGTGSKVRPVVSCKGTTCQYGLIDTFALSEEIHEKFYHGYHDVKLPHKFKIAVGGCPNNCVKPDLNDLGIIGQRIPQVDLEKCRGCKVCQVENTCPIKVAKVRDGKVVIDDSICNHCGRCVGKCPFKAVEAHQDGYRVYIGGRWGKKVAQGKYLDKVFTTKEEVLNVVEKAILLFLSLIHISEPTRLDVIS
;
A
#
# COMPACT_ATOMS: atom_id res chain seq x y z
N MET A 1 -30.59 4.57 23.58
CA MET A 1 -29.54 5.30 24.31
C MET A 1 -28.28 5.23 23.48
N ASP A 2 -27.71 6.37 23.11
CA ASP A 2 -26.49 6.43 22.36
C ASP A 2 -25.30 6.15 23.29
N LEU A 3 -24.34 5.34 22.83
CA LEU A 3 -23.09 5.02 23.55
C LEU A 3 -22.27 6.25 23.92
N ALA A 4 -22.33 7.29 23.09
CA ALA A 4 -21.61 8.55 23.29
C ALA A 4 -22.21 9.41 24.42
N SER A 5 -23.48 9.22 24.75
CA SER A 5 -24.18 10.04 25.73
C SER A 5 -24.01 9.56 27.18
N VAL A 6 -23.41 8.39 27.42
CA VAL A 6 -23.18 7.85 28.77
C VAL A 6 -21.84 8.33 29.32
N ASN A 7 -21.82 9.56 29.83
CA ASN A 7 -20.62 10.20 30.38
C ASN A 7 -20.67 10.41 31.90
N GLY A 8 -21.32 9.50 32.65
CA GLY A 8 -21.46 9.63 34.11
C GLY A 8 -22.80 9.16 34.64
N GLU A 9 -23.60 10.05 35.15
CA GLU A 9 -24.93 9.70 35.71
C GLU A 9 -25.99 9.67 34.58
N ILE A 10 -26.81 8.61 34.63
CA ILE A 10 -27.98 8.48 33.77
C ILE A 10 -29.18 9.06 34.52
N PRO A 11 -29.83 10.12 34.02
CA PRO A 11 -30.95 10.73 34.71
C PRO A 11 -32.05 9.73 35.00
N GLY A 12 -32.46 9.67 36.26
CA GLY A 12 -33.56 8.80 36.72
C GLY A 12 -33.19 7.33 36.97
N ILE A 13 -31.89 6.97 36.89
CA ILE A 13 -31.44 5.61 37.14
C ILE A 13 -30.39 5.60 38.25
N GLY A 14 -30.72 4.89 39.36
CA GLY A 14 -29.79 4.69 40.48
C GLY A 14 -28.66 3.71 40.13
N ARG A 15 -27.49 3.91 40.74
CA ARG A 15 -26.30 3.08 40.46
C ARG A 15 -26.43 1.62 40.87
N ASP A 16 -27.32 1.32 41.80
CA ASP A 16 -27.58 -0.03 42.31
C ASP A 16 -28.78 -0.70 41.62
N GLU A 17 -29.46 -0.01 40.72
CA GLU A 17 -30.57 -0.58 39.96
C GLU A 17 -30.12 -1.65 38.98
N LYS A 18 -30.98 -2.64 38.74
CA LYS A 18 -30.77 -3.69 37.75
C LYS A 18 -31.05 -3.14 36.35
N LEU A 19 -30.05 -3.07 35.52
CA LEU A 19 -30.14 -2.58 34.15
C LEU A 19 -30.00 -3.72 33.16
N LEU A 20 -30.98 -3.88 32.29
CA LEU A 20 -30.92 -4.80 31.16
C LEU A 20 -30.52 -4.03 29.89
N LEU A 21 -29.34 -4.32 29.40
CA LEU A 21 -28.81 -3.74 28.18
C LEU A 21 -29.14 -4.62 26.98
N VAL A 22 -30.03 -4.15 26.13
CA VAL A 22 -30.50 -4.90 24.96
C VAL A 22 -29.71 -4.45 23.72
N CYS A 23 -29.05 -5.39 23.06
CA CYS A 23 -28.27 -5.14 21.85
C CYS A 23 -28.44 -6.26 20.82
N VAL A 24 -28.66 -5.89 19.56
CA VAL A 24 -28.89 -6.83 18.45
C VAL A 24 -27.78 -7.89 18.31
N ARG A 25 -26.52 -7.55 18.62
CA ARG A 25 -25.36 -8.41 18.43
C ARG A 25 -24.50 -8.64 19.68
N GLY A 26 -24.93 -8.22 20.85
CA GLY A 26 -24.19 -8.35 22.11
C GLY A 26 -22.96 -7.41 22.23
N LYS A 27 -22.18 -7.20 21.19
CA LYS A 27 -20.93 -6.41 21.26
C LYS A 27 -21.12 -4.99 21.80
N ARG A 28 -22.07 -4.22 21.27
CA ARG A 28 -22.35 -2.85 21.75
C ARG A 28 -22.88 -2.86 23.20
N GLY A 29 -23.68 -3.86 23.56
CA GLY A 29 -24.15 -4.05 24.91
C GLY A 29 -23.02 -4.32 25.89
N TYR A 30 -22.03 -5.11 25.50
CA TYR A 30 -20.85 -5.41 26.29
C TYR A 30 -19.96 -4.16 26.53
N PHE A 31 -19.72 -3.37 25.49
CA PHE A 31 -18.98 -2.10 25.63
C PHE A 31 -19.75 -1.12 26.55
N LEU A 32 -21.04 -1.00 26.37
CA LEU A 32 -21.86 -0.16 27.23
C LEU A 32 -21.83 -0.67 28.67
N GLN A 33 -21.90 -1.99 28.88
CA GLN A 33 -21.81 -2.59 30.22
C GLN A 33 -20.50 -2.26 30.92
N ASN A 34 -19.36 -2.38 30.20
CA ASN A 34 -18.05 -2.05 30.77
C ASN A 34 -17.96 -0.57 31.12
N ARG A 35 -18.47 0.31 30.25
CA ARG A 35 -18.51 1.75 30.50
C ARG A 35 -19.38 2.11 31.67
N MET A 36 -20.56 1.49 31.82
CA MET A 36 -21.45 1.69 32.97
C MET A 36 -20.81 1.20 34.25
N LYS A 37 -20.13 0.03 34.25
CA LYS A 37 -19.38 -0.45 35.42
C LYS A 37 -18.28 0.53 35.83
N TYR A 38 -17.59 1.15 34.86
CA TYR A 38 -16.58 2.21 35.12
C TYR A 38 -17.21 3.41 35.89
N TYR A 39 -18.45 3.78 35.54
CA TYR A 39 -19.20 4.85 36.24
C TYR A 39 -19.96 4.38 37.50
N GLY A 40 -19.74 3.14 37.94
CA GLY A 40 -20.24 2.63 39.21
C GLY A 40 -21.60 1.92 39.16
N TYR A 41 -22.15 1.65 37.97
CA TYR A 41 -23.37 0.83 37.83
C TYR A 41 -23.01 -0.66 37.94
N LYS A 42 -23.30 -1.28 39.07
CA LYS A 42 -22.81 -2.64 39.38
C LYS A 42 -23.71 -3.75 38.80
N ASN A 43 -24.98 -3.49 38.65
CA ASN A 43 -26.01 -4.48 38.31
C ASN A 43 -26.44 -4.40 36.85
N THR A 44 -25.49 -4.48 35.93
CA THR A 44 -25.77 -4.42 34.48
C THR A 44 -25.67 -5.80 33.86
N VAL A 45 -26.69 -6.20 33.11
CA VAL A 45 -26.75 -7.45 32.34
C VAL A 45 -26.96 -7.14 30.89
N VAL A 46 -26.21 -7.80 30.00
CA VAL A 46 -26.37 -7.69 28.54
C VAL A 46 -27.20 -8.86 28.07
N LEU A 47 -28.31 -8.57 27.39
CA LEU A 47 -29.09 -9.59 26.69
C LEU A 47 -28.61 -9.63 25.24
N GLU A 48 -27.81 -10.63 24.91
CA GLU A 48 -27.30 -10.86 23.56
C GLU A 48 -28.42 -11.36 22.64
N GLY A 49 -28.51 -10.76 21.45
CA GLY A 49 -29.48 -11.19 20.43
C GLY A 49 -30.93 -10.88 20.75
N ALA A 50 -31.25 -10.08 21.80
CA ALA A 50 -32.62 -9.86 22.26
C ALA A 50 -33.57 -9.28 21.21
N THR A 51 -33.04 -8.46 20.26
CA THR A 51 -33.87 -7.94 19.17
C THR A 51 -33.94 -8.90 17.98
N SER A 52 -33.11 -9.92 17.91
CA SER A 52 -33.19 -10.98 16.90
C SER A 52 -34.19 -12.07 17.25
N PHE A 53 -34.64 -12.15 18.53
CA PHE A 53 -35.66 -13.13 18.95
C PHE A 53 -37.10 -12.70 18.62
N ASN A 54 -37.38 -11.40 18.50
CA ASN A 54 -38.68 -10.90 18.05
C ASN A 54 -38.88 -10.97 16.54
N ASP A 55 -37.80 -11.08 15.78
CA ASP A 55 -37.78 -11.32 14.35
C ASP A 55 -37.43 -12.77 14.01
N VAL A 56 -37.91 -13.75 14.77
CA VAL A 56 -37.86 -15.17 14.36
C VAL A 56 -38.71 -15.43 13.10
N LYS A 57 -39.57 -14.50 12.71
CA LYS A 57 -39.98 -14.35 11.34
C LYS A 57 -38.92 -13.51 10.61
N VAL A 58 -37.89 -14.22 10.15
CA VAL A 58 -37.23 -13.80 8.93
C VAL A 58 -36.37 -12.53 9.06
N LYS A 59 -35.20 -12.66 9.62
CA LYS A 59 -34.14 -12.36 8.64
C LYS A 59 -33.76 -13.66 7.96
N ASN A 60 -34.76 -14.22 7.24
CA ASN A 60 -34.45 -15.00 6.06
C ASN A 60 -33.36 -14.28 5.32
N ALA A 61 -32.30 -15.04 5.04
CA ALA A 61 -31.29 -14.69 4.11
C ALA A 61 -31.36 -13.24 3.65
N GLN A 62 -30.57 -12.36 4.23
CA GLN A 62 -30.36 -11.02 3.67
C GLN A 62 -30.25 -11.26 2.17
N ALA A 63 -31.17 -10.70 1.38
CA ALA A 63 -31.23 -10.96 -0.04
C ALA A 63 -29.82 -10.78 -0.59
N ALA A 64 -29.29 -11.81 -1.21
CA ALA A 64 -27.89 -11.82 -1.64
C ALA A 64 -27.64 -10.52 -2.43
N VAL A 65 -26.61 -9.77 -2.04
CA VAL A 65 -26.33 -8.48 -2.66
C VAL A 65 -26.28 -8.69 -4.18
N PRO A 66 -27.07 -7.95 -4.98
CA PRO A 66 -27.13 -8.15 -6.42
C PRO A 66 -25.74 -8.11 -7.05
N PRO A 67 -25.40 -8.96 -8.00
CA PRO A 67 -24.08 -9.00 -8.64
C PRO A 67 -23.64 -7.65 -9.24
N ALA A 68 -24.59 -6.84 -9.71
CA ALA A 68 -24.34 -5.48 -10.20
C ALA A 68 -23.80 -4.58 -9.09
N GLU A 69 -24.41 -4.64 -7.89
CA GLU A 69 -23.96 -3.87 -6.73
C GLU A 69 -22.60 -4.36 -6.21
N VAL A 70 -22.37 -5.68 -6.16
CA VAL A 70 -21.04 -6.23 -5.84
C VAL A 70 -19.98 -5.68 -6.79
N THR A 71 -20.32 -5.55 -8.08
CA THR A 71 -19.41 -4.99 -9.08
C THR A 71 -19.21 -3.49 -8.89
N ARG A 72 -20.27 -2.74 -8.59
CA ARG A 72 -20.23 -1.31 -8.31
C ARG A 72 -19.36 -1.00 -7.12
N VAL A 73 -19.63 -1.61 -5.96
CA VAL A 73 -18.89 -1.34 -4.73
C VAL A 73 -17.44 -1.84 -4.79
N LYS A 74 -17.14 -2.84 -5.61
CA LYS A 74 -15.78 -3.22 -5.93
C LYS A 74 -15.01 -2.07 -6.58
N GLY A 75 -15.64 -1.29 -7.44
CA GLY A 75 -15.05 -0.07 -8.02
C GLY A 75 -14.71 1.00 -6.96
N LEU A 76 -15.43 1.00 -5.85
CA LEU A 76 -15.25 1.92 -4.72
C LEU A 76 -14.25 1.41 -3.66
N GLY A 77 -13.64 0.24 -3.86
CA GLY A 77 -12.66 -0.32 -2.92
C GLY A 77 -13.19 -1.43 -2.02
N PHE A 78 -14.44 -1.85 -2.18
CA PHE A 78 -15.05 -2.88 -1.32
C PHE A 78 -15.00 -4.25 -1.99
N LEU A 79 -14.25 -5.17 -1.39
CA LEU A 79 -14.07 -6.53 -1.89
C LEU A 79 -15.04 -7.47 -1.16
N PHE A 80 -15.85 -8.19 -1.93
CA PHE A 80 -16.81 -9.15 -1.39
C PHE A 80 -16.11 -10.29 -0.64
N ASP A 81 -16.55 -10.59 0.58
CA ASP A 81 -16.09 -11.75 1.35
C ASP A 81 -16.98 -12.96 1.05
N LYS A 82 -16.41 -13.90 0.31
CA LYS A 82 -17.10 -15.13 -0.10
C LYS A 82 -17.53 -16.03 1.06
N ARG A 83 -16.91 -15.90 2.24
CA ARG A 83 -17.19 -16.74 3.40
C ARG A 83 -18.46 -16.32 4.13
N THR A 84 -18.78 -15.03 4.10
CA THR A 84 -19.89 -14.44 4.85
C THR A 84 -21.10 -14.15 3.99
N GLN A 85 -20.98 -14.12 2.66
CA GLN A 85 -22.00 -13.87 1.63
C GLN A 85 -22.68 -12.49 1.68
N ASP A 86 -22.52 -11.71 2.73
CA ASP A 86 -23.16 -10.40 2.96
C ASP A 86 -22.15 -9.31 3.40
N ARG A 87 -20.84 -9.64 3.46
CA ARG A 87 -19.80 -8.76 3.97
C ARG A 87 -18.82 -8.38 2.90
N PHE A 88 -18.20 -7.23 3.15
CA PHE A 88 -17.17 -6.66 2.30
C PHE A 88 -15.95 -6.28 3.12
N ASN A 89 -14.80 -6.22 2.47
CA ASN A 89 -13.58 -5.69 3.03
C ASN A 89 -13.28 -4.36 2.33
N GLY A 90 -13.39 -3.26 3.08
CA GLY A 90 -13.22 -1.90 2.59
C GLY A 90 -11.76 -1.48 2.57
N ARG A 91 -11.21 -1.21 1.39
CA ARG A 91 -9.81 -0.81 1.24
C ARG A 91 -9.67 0.69 1.38
N VAL A 92 -8.96 1.12 2.42
CA VAL A 92 -8.55 2.50 2.68
C VAL A 92 -7.21 2.75 2.02
N ILE A 93 -7.10 3.84 1.27
CA ILE A 93 -5.87 4.25 0.60
C ILE A 93 -4.95 4.93 1.60
N THR A 94 -3.67 4.61 1.52
CA THR A 94 -2.62 5.28 2.29
C THR A 94 -1.66 6.00 1.36
N ARG A 95 -0.98 7.00 1.85
CA ARG A 95 0.11 7.64 1.11
C ARG A 95 1.35 6.74 1.16
N ASN A 96 1.43 5.80 0.20
CA ASN A 96 2.54 4.83 0.08
C ASN A 96 2.88 4.05 1.39
N GLY A 97 1.88 3.74 2.19
CA GLY A 97 2.02 3.05 3.48
C GLY A 97 2.24 3.97 4.68
N LYS A 98 2.24 5.29 4.49
CA LYS A 98 2.29 6.27 5.57
C LYS A 98 0.88 6.71 5.94
N ILE A 99 0.60 6.68 7.22
CA ILE A 99 -0.61 7.26 7.83
C ILE A 99 -0.20 8.03 9.08
N THR A 100 -0.93 9.07 9.41
CA THR A 100 -0.74 9.80 10.66
C THR A 100 -1.36 9.03 11.84
N ALA A 101 -1.01 9.42 13.06
CA ALA A 101 -1.64 8.86 14.26
C ALA A 101 -3.14 9.18 14.33
N GLU A 102 -3.58 10.33 13.79
CA GLU A 102 -4.97 10.72 13.69
C GLU A 102 -5.73 9.86 12.69
N GLU A 103 -5.20 9.70 11.48
CA GLU A 103 -5.75 8.79 10.47
C GLU A 103 -5.83 7.35 10.96
N SER A 104 -4.82 6.88 11.69
CA SER A 104 -4.83 5.55 12.31
C SER A 104 -5.96 5.38 13.31
N ARG A 105 -6.22 6.41 14.15
CA ARG A 105 -7.37 6.39 15.07
C ARG A 105 -8.71 6.40 14.33
N ALA A 106 -8.82 7.21 13.29
CA ALA A 106 -10.03 7.25 12.46
C ALA A 106 -10.31 5.90 11.78
N ILE A 107 -9.29 5.23 11.25
CA ILE A 107 -9.43 3.89 10.66
C ILE A 107 -9.87 2.87 11.72
N ALA A 108 -9.28 2.91 12.92
CA ALA A 108 -9.66 2.03 14.01
C ALA A 108 -11.13 2.24 14.42
N GLN A 109 -11.54 3.50 14.60
CA GLN A 109 -12.92 3.86 14.90
C GLN A 109 -13.89 3.43 13.79
N ALA A 110 -13.51 3.64 12.53
CA ALA A 110 -14.30 3.21 11.38
C ALA A 110 -14.50 1.68 11.36
N ALA A 111 -13.47 0.91 11.69
CA ALA A 111 -13.56 -0.54 11.78
C ALA A 111 -14.51 -1.01 12.88
N GLU A 112 -14.51 -0.33 14.03
CA GLU A 112 -15.42 -0.61 15.16
C GLU A 112 -16.88 -0.24 14.86
N LEU A 113 -17.11 0.91 14.21
CA LEU A 113 -18.45 1.42 13.93
C LEU A 113 -19.14 0.70 12.77
N TYR A 114 -18.40 0.43 11.70
CA TYR A 114 -18.98 0.01 10.41
C TYR A 114 -18.57 -1.40 9.98
N GLY A 115 -17.51 -1.97 10.57
CA GLY A 115 -16.97 -3.27 10.22
C GLY A 115 -17.07 -4.31 11.34
N SER A 116 -16.15 -5.27 11.32
CA SER A 116 -16.02 -6.29 12.37
C SER A 116 -15.16 -5.85 13.57
N GLY A 117 -14.55 -4.67 13.51
CA GLY A 117 -13.52 -4.21 14.45
C GLY A 117 -12.12 -4.70 14.10
N GLU A 118 -11.96 -5.39 12.97
CA GLU A 118 -10.67 -5.91 12.51
C GLU A 118 -10.13 -5.10 11.34
N ILE A 119 -8.80 -4.92 11.32
CA ILE A 119 -8.06 -4.20 10.30
C ILE A 119 -6.98 -5.12 9.76
N ALA A 120 -6.84 -5.20 8.43
CA ALA A 120 -5.78 -5.95 7.77
C ALA A 120 -4.85 -5.02 6.98
N MET A 121 -3.54 -5.20 7.15
CA MET A 121 -2.52 -4.56 6.32
C MET A 121 -2.35 -5.33 5.02
N THR A 122 -2.39 -4.66 3.89
CA THR A 122 -2.23 -5.31 2.58
C THR A 122 -0.79 -5.24 2.09
N SER A 123 -0.41 -6.17 1.23
CA SER A 123 0.91 -6.15 0.57
C SER A 123 1.13 -4.95 -0.38
N ARG A 124 0.08 -4.18 -0.66
CA ARG A 124 0.15 -2.94 -1.45
C ARG A 124 0.12 -1.68 -0.60
N LEU A 125 0.45 -1.82 0.67
CA LEU A 125 0.54 -0.72 1.63
C LEU A 125 -0.79 0.04 1.83
N THR A 126 -1.92 -0.59 1.53
CA THR A 126 -3.26 -0.09 1.88
C THR A 126 -3.77 -0.83 3.11
N VAL A 127 -4.78 -0.28 3.75
CA VAL A 127 -5.42 -0.88 4.92
C VAL A 127 -6.80 -1.40 4.51
N GLU A 128 -7.21 -2.55 5.00
CA GLU A 128 -8.56 -3.08 4.78
C GLU A 128 -9.32 -3.17 6.09
N ILE A 129 -10.48 -2.51 6.15
CA ILE A 129 -11.47 -2.67 7.21
C ILE A 129 -12.29 -3.90 6.90
N GLN A 130 -12.26 -4.88 7.78
CA GLN A 130 -12.85 -6.19 7.54
C GLN A 130 -14.34 -6.25 7.93
N GLY A 131 -15.10 -7.09 7.23
CA GLY A 131 -16.45 -7.49 7.62
C GLY A 131 -17.50 -6.38 7.56
N VAL A 132 -17.40 -5.43 6.64
CA VAL A 132 -18.34 -4.32 6.45
C VAL A 132 -19.65 -4.83 5.85
N PRO A 133 -20.82 -4.69 6.49
CA PRO A 133 -22.12 -4.95 5.86
C PRO A 133 -22.35 -4.07 4.64
N PHE A 134 -23.11 -4.54 3.66
CA PHE A 134 -23.43 -3.76 2.47
C PHE A 134 -24.01 -2.37 2.81
N ASP A 135 -24.97 -2.29 3.72
CA ASP A 135 -25.63 -1.04 4.13
C ASP A 135 -24.69 -0.06 4.85
N ASN A 136 -23.55 -0.54 5.35
CA ASN A 136 -22.56 0.30 6.03
C ASN A 136 -21.50 0.87 5.06
N ILE A 137 -21.52 0.52 3.78
CA ILE A 137 -20.51 0.95 2.82
C ILE A 137 -20.50 2.47 2.65
N GLU A 138 -21.64 3.08 2.36
CA GLU A 138 -21.69 4.54 2.17
C GLU A 138 -21.44 5.32 3.48
N PRO A 139 -22.06 4.96 4.63
CA PRO A 139 -21.70 5.59 5.91
C PRO A 139 -20.23 5.49 6.28
N LEU A 140 -19.58 4.35 5.98
CA LEU A 140 -18.14 4.18 6.19
C LEU A 140 -17.34 5.13 5.30
N ARG A 141 -17.70 5.25 4.02
CA ARG A 141 -17.03 6.15 3.08
C ARG A 141 -17.15 7.61 3.50
N GLU A 142 -18.33 8.04 3.91
CA GLU A 142 -18.57 9.39 4.42
C GLU A 142 -17.74 9.68 5.67
N PHE A 143 -17.71 8.76 6.63
CA PHE A 143 -16.89 8.88 7.84
C PHE A 143 -15.39 9.01 7.50
N LEU A 144 -14.89 8.17 6.60
CA LEU A 144 -13.48 8.23 6.18
C LEU A 144 -13.17 9.54 5.45
N ALA A 145 -14.06 10.01 4.57
CA ALA A 145 -13.89 11.27 3.84
C ALA A 145 -13.84 12.49 4.79
N GLN A 146 -14.66 12.52 5.84
CA GLN A 146 -14.62 13.55 6.87
C GLN A 146 -13.30 13.59 7.65
N ASN A 147 -12.55 12.47 7.65
CA ASN A 147 -11.23 12.34 8.27
C ASN A 147 -10.07 12.39 7.23
N GLY A 148 -10.33 12.90 6.03
CA GLY A 148 -9.32 13.04 4.98
C GLY A 148 -8.84 11.73 4.37
N LEU A 149 -9.60 10.64 4.54
CA LEU A 149 -9.30 9.31 4.04
C LEU A 149 -10.25 8.91 2.90
N GLU A 150 -9.77 8.09 2.00
CA GLU A 150 -10.58 7.58 0.89
C GLU A 150 -10.52 6.06 0.78
N THR A 151 -11.53 5.49 0.15
CA THR A 151 -11.55 4.07 -0.22
C THR A 151 -11.34 3.90 -1.72
N GLY A 152 -10.68 2.81 -2.14
CA GLY A 152 -10.41 2.61 -3.56
C GLY A 152 -9.37 1.53 -3.85
N GLY A 153 -8.52 1.80 -4.84
CA GLY A 153 -7.38 0.95 -5.20
C GLY A 153 -7.75 -0.42 -5.77
N THR A 154 -8.93 -0.54 -6.38
CA THR A 154 -9.45 -1.78 -6.97
C THR A 154 -9.84 -1.59 -8.44
N GLY A 155 -10.22 -2.64 -9.13
CA GLY A 155 -10.65 -2.57 -10.53
C GLY A 155 -9.50 -2.48 -11.56
N SER A 156 -9.85 -2.20 -12.81
CA SER A 156 -8.93 -2.05 -13.95
C SER A 156 -8.52 -0.59 -14.09
N LYS A 157 -7.71 -0.12 -13.16
CA LYS A 157 -7.25 1.27 -13.04
C LYS A 157 -5.79 1.29 -12.60
N VAL A 158 -5.18 2.47 -12.57
CA VAL A 158 -3.92 2.69 -11.86
C VAL A 158 -4.13 2.33 -10.39
N ARG A 159 -3.20 1.57 -9.83
CA ARG A 159 -3.27 1.13 -8.43
C ARG A 159 -2.53 2.10 -7.51
N PRO A 160 -2.88 2.15 -6.21
CA PRO A 160 -2.08 2.89 -5.24
C PRO A 160 -0.60 2.55 -5.37
N VAL A 161 0.23 3.58 -5.39
CA VAL A 161 1.68 3.43 -5.58
C VAL A 161 2.29 2.78 -4.35
N VAL A 162 3.18 1.84 -4.56
CA VAL A 162 3.91 1.19 -3.48
C VAL A 162 5.32 1.76 -3.41
N SER A 163 5.80 2.11 -2.24
CA SER A 163 7.20 2.49 -2.04
C SER A 163 7.83 1.77 -0.86
N CYS A 164 9.15 1.63 -0.89
CA CYS A 164 9.87 1.27 0.31
C CYS A 164 10.18 2.51 1.16
N LYS A 165 10.64 2.32 2.40
CA LYS A 165 11.08 3.42 3.27
C LYS A 165 12.41 4.08 2.85
N GLY A 166 12.74 4.09 1.56
CA GLY A 166 14.05 4.49 1.03
C GLY A 166 14.51 5.86 1.52
N THR A 167 13.59 6.83 1.64
CA THR A 167 13.84 8.17 2.18
C THR A 167 14.52 8.16 3.56
N THR A 168 14.13 7.24 4.44
CA THR A 168 14.65 7.12 5.80
C THR A 168 15.60 5.92 5.99
N CYS A 169 15.93 5.23 4.90
CA CYS A 169 16.76 4.03 4.92
C CYS A 169 18.23 4.38 4.73
N GLN A 170 19.13 3.75 5.52
CA GLN A 170 20.58 3.92 5.37
C GLN A 170 21.12 3.55 3.98
N TYR A 171 20.38 2.78 3.19
CA TYR A 171 20.74 2.38 1.82
C TYR A 171 19.95 3.14 0.75
N GLY A 172 19.06 4.05 1.14
CA GLY A 172 18.27 4.83 0.21
C GLY A 172 19.14 5.77 -0.62
N LEU A 173 18.93 5.77 -1.94
CA LEU A 173 19.63 6.62 -2.90
C LEU A 173 18.74 7.74 -3.43
N ILE A 174 17.43 7.60 -3.23
CA ILE A 174 16.42 8.57 -3.68
C ILE A 174 15.38 8.79 -2.59
N ASP A 175 14.67 9.91 -2.66
CA ASP A 175 13.49 10.16 -1.84
C ASP A 175 12.29 9.39 -2.40
N THR A 176 12.07 8.19 -1.84
CA THR A 176 11.00 7.30 -2.29
C THR A 176 9.62 7.82 -1.89
N PHE A 177 9.51 8.50 -0.75
CA PHE A 177 8.23 9.02 -0.27
C PHE A 177 7.76 10.18 -1.14
N ALA A 178 8.60 11.20 -1.37
CA ALA A 178 8.25 12.32 -2.21
C ALA A 178 7.94 11.89 -3.66
N LEU A 179 8.76 11.00 -4.24
CA LEU A 179 8.53 10.53 -5.61
C LEU A 179 7.23 9.71 -5.72
N SER A 180 6.98 8.79 -4.78
CA SER A 180 5.77 7.96 -4.83
C SER A 180 4.50 8.75 -4.56
N GLU A 181 4.55 9.79 -3.73
CA GLU A 181 3.43 10.70 -3.47
C GLU A 181 3.10 11.52 -4.72
N GLU A 182 4.11 12.07 -5.39
CA GLU A 182 3.93 12.80 -6.64
C GLU A 182 3.36 11.92 -7.77
N ILE A 183 3.83 10.66 -7.89
CA ILE A 183 3.27 9.69 -8.82
C ILE A 183 1.81 9.37 -8.45
N HIS A 184 1.50 9.25 -7.16
CA HIS A 184 0.16 8.98 -6.68
C HIS A 184 -0.79 10.12 -7.07
N GLU A 185 -0.44 11.36 -6.77
CA GLU A 185 -1.25 12.53 -7.12
C GLU A 185 -1.47 12.66 -8.64
N LYS A 186 -0.40 12.55 -9.44
CA LYS A 186 -0.51 12.73 -10.89
C LYS A 186 -1.25 11.58 -11.59
N PHE A 187 -1.04 10.35 -11.14
CA PHE A 187 -1.46 9.17 -11.94
C PHE A 187 -2.49 8.29 -11.26
N TYR A 188 -2.50 8.17 -9.93
CA TYR A 188 -3.59 7.48 -9.26
C TYR A 188 -4.84 8.39 -9.19
N HIS A 189 -4.70 9.62 -8.71
CA HIS A 189 -5.79 10.60 -8.66
C HIS A 189 -6.11 11.15 -10.06
N GLY A 190 -5.11 11.60 -10.81
CA GLY A 190 -5.32 12.21 -12.13
C GLY A 190 -5.92 11.26 -13.18
N TYR A 191 -5.72 9.95 -13.06
CA TYR A 191 -6.31 8.92 -13.93
C TYR A 191 -7.39 8.10 -13.22
N HIS A 192 -7.95 8.61 -12.11
CA HIS A 192 -8.90 7.87 -11.28
C HIS A 192 -10.09 7.33 -12.06
N ASP A 193 -10.63 8.08 -13.01
CA ASP A 193 -11.80 7.71 -13.80
C ASP A 193 -11.47 6.99 -15.12
N VAL A 194 -10.17 6.84 -15.41
CA VAL A 194 -9.73 6.18 -16.63
C VAL A 194 -9.73 4.66 -16.43
N LYS A 195 -10.54 3.96 -17.22
CA LYS A 195 -10.56 2.50 -17.28
C LYS A 195 -9.42 2.03 -18.16
N LEU A 196 -8.52 1.25 -17.60
CA LEU A 196 -7.41 0.60 -18.31
C LEU A 196 -7.78 -0.81 -18.77
N PRO A 197 -7.02 -1.44 -19.69
CA PRO A 197 -7.23 -2.84 -20.10
C PRO A 197 -7.19 -3.81 -18.91
N HIS A 198 -6.30 -3.53 -17.95
CA HIS A 198 -6.14 -4.26 -16.70
C HIS A 198 -5.64 -3.31 -15.61
N LYS A 199 -5.47 -3.81 -14.37
CA LYS A 199 -4.84 -3.05 -13.29
C LYS A 199 -3.39 -2.69 -13.67
N PHE A 200 -2.99 -1.45 -13.46
CA PHE A 200 -1.63 -0.98 -13.65
C PHE A 200 -0.98 -0.69 -12.30
N LYS A 201 0.14 -1.33 -12.00
CA LYS A 201 0.83 -1.26 -10.71
C LYS A 201 2.16 -0.55 -10.86
N ILE A 202 2.40 0.40 -9.97
CA ILE A 202 3.65 1.14 -9.90
C ILE A 202 4.31 0.88 -8.54
N ALA A 203 5.64 0.71 -8.53
CA ALA A 203 6.41 0.57 -7.31
C ALA A 203 7.71 1.35 -7.35
N VAL A 204 8.07 1.99 -6.23
CA VAL A 204 9.27 2.83 -6.07
C VAL A 204 10.19 2.23 -5.01
N GLY A 205 11.38 1.79 -5.43
CA GLY A 205 12.44 1.27 -4.57
C GLY A 205 13.57 2.29 -4.39
N GLY A 206 14.04 2.46 -3.18
CA GLY A 206 15.11 3.41 -2.85
C GLY A 206 16.50 3.01 -3.33
N CYS A 207 16.74 1.73 -3.57
CA CYS A 207 18.03 1.19 -4.01
C CYS A 207 17.89 -0.23 -4.56
N PRO A 208 18.94 -0.82 -5.16
CA PRO A 208 18.94 -2.18 -5.73
C PRO A 208 18.74 -3.33 -4.72
N ASN A 209 18.55 -3.08 -3.43
CA ASN A 209 18.08 -4.13 -2.51
C ASN A 209 16.66 -4.62 -2.83
N ASN A 210 15.92 -3.90 -3.66
CA ASN A 210 14.66 -4.34 -4.27
C ASN A 210 13.57 -4.78 -3.28
N CYS A 211 13.47 -4.11 -2.12
CA CYS A 211 12.62 -4.52 -0.98
C CYS A 211 11.13 -4.61 -1.32
N VAL A 212 10.62 -3.73 -2.20
CA VAL A 212 9.21 -3.71 -2.64
C VAL A 212 9.01 -4.31 -4.03
N LYS A 213 10.06 -4.97 -4.56
CA LYS A 213 10.04 -5.65 -5.86
C LYS A 213 9.53 -4.76 -7.01
N PRO A 214 10.13 -3.57 -7.25
CA PRO A 214 9.69 -2.71 -8.35
C PRO A 214 9.70 -3.42 -9.70
N ASP A 215 10.69 -4.23 -9.98
CA ASP A 215 10.86 -5.02 -11.18
C ASP A 215 9.77 -6.09 -11.42
N LEU A 216 8.92 -6.36 -10.44
CA LEU A 216 7.77 -7.27 -10.55
C LEU A 216 6.42 -6.52 -10.65
N ASN A 217 6.45 -5.21 -10.87
CA ASN A 217 5.28 -4.38 -11.13
C ASN A 217 5.22 -3.98 -12.61
N ASP A 218 4.07 -3.54 -13.09
CA ASP A 218 3.90 -3.11 -14.49
C ASP A 218 4.88 -1.97 -14.82
N LEU A 219 5.16 -1.10 -13.84
CA LEU A 219 6.25 -0.12 -13.87
C LEU A 219 6.96 -0.11 -12.52
N GLY A 220 8.29 -0.17 -12.55
CA GLY A 220 9.14 -0.13 -11.38
C GLY A 220 10.22 0.95 -11.49
N ILE A 221 10.50 1.63 -10.38
CA ILE A 221 11.55 2.64 -10.29
C ILE A 221 12.50 2.24 -9.18
N ILE A 222 13.81 2.26 -9.43
CA ILE A 222 14.84 1.92 -8.45
C ILE A 222 15.93 3.00 -8.46
N GLY A 223 16.23 3.56 -7.30
CA GLY A 223 17.35 4.47 -7.11
C GLY A 223 18.69 3.82 -7.47
N GLN A 224 19.55 4.57 -8.15
CA GLN A 224 20.86 4.13 -8.63
C GLN A 224 21.93 5.11 -8.19
N ARG A 225 23.14 4.59 -7.96
CA ARG A 225 24.39 5.35 -7.81
C ARG A 225 25.48 4.66 -8.60
N ILE A 226 25.86 5.25 -9.73
CA ILE A 226 26.85 4.71 -10.66
C ILE A 226 28.25 5.05 -10.14
N PRO A 227 29.10 4.05 -9.85
CA PRO A 227 30.48 4.31 -9.48
C PRO A 227 31.33 4.64 -10.69
N GLN A 228 32.28 5.55 -10.53
CA GLN A 228 33.37 5.80 -11.48
C GLN A 228 34.70 5.42 -10.86
N VAL A 229 35.51 4.69 -11.60
CA VAL A 229 36.84 4.26 -11.16
C VAL A 229 37.90 5.17 -11.82
N ASP A 230 38.71 5.81 -10.98
CA ASP A 230 39.91 6.55 -11.34
C ASP A 230 41.13 5.65 -11.13
N LEU A 231 41.65 5.11 -12.21
CA LEU A 231 42.77 4.18 -12.19
C LEU A 231 44.10 4.85 -11.78
N GLU A 232 44.24 6.16 -11.96
CA GLU A 232 45.46 6.88 -11.55
C GLU A 232 45.55 6.98 -10.02
N LYS A 233 44.42 7.21 -9.36
CA LYS A 233 44.33 7.24 -7.93
C LYS A 233 44.37 5.87 -7.26
N CYS A 234 44.10 4.80 -8.02
CA CYS A 234 44.10 3.44 -7.48
C CYS A 234 45.53 2.97 -7.16
N ARG A 235 45.80 2.59 -5.90
CA ARG A 235 47.12 2.17 -5.41
C ARG A 235 47.35 0.67 -5.41
N GLY A 236 46.36 -0.15 -5.84
CA GLY A 236 46.53 -1.61 -5.88
C GLY A 236 46.72 -2.24 -4.50
N CYS A 237 45.91 -1.84 -3.53
CA CYS A 237 46.02 -2.28 -2.13
C CYS A 237 45.88 -3.81 -2.01
N LYS A 238 46.70 -4.45 -1.14
CA LYS A 238 46.55 -5.88 -0.82
C LYS A 238 45.17 -6.25 -0.29
N VAL A 239 44.55 -5.32 0.46
CA VAL A 239 43.17 -5.42 0.95
C VAL A 239 42.39 -4.24 0.41
N CYS A 240 41.58 -4.49 -0.57
CA CYS A 240 40.79 -3.45 -1.23
C CYS A 240 39.43 -3.29 -0.56
N GLN A 241 39.18 -2.12 0.03
CA GLN A 241 37.88 -1.84 0.69
C GLN A 241 36.71 -1.78 -0.28
N VAL A 242 36.94 -1.38 -1.52
CA VAL A 242 35.93 -1.36 -2.61
C VAL A 242 35.48 -2.77 -2.93
N GLU A 243 36.42 -3.70 -3.13
CA GLU A 243 36.12 -5.12 -3.35
C GLU A 243 35.41 -5.77 -2.17
N ASN A 244 35.91 -5.51 -0.95
CA ASN A 244 35.33 -6.08 0.28
C ASN A 244 33.88 -5.61 0.53
N THR A 245 33.58 -4.35 0.18
CA THR A 245 32.26 -3.75 0.41
C THR A 245 31.26 -4.16 -0.66
N CYS A 246 31.68 -4.66 -1.82
CA CYS A 246 30.78 -5.02 -2.91
C CYS A 246 29.90 -6.23 -2.54
N PRO A 247 28.58 -6.07 -2.39
CA PRO A 247 27.72 -7.15 -1.92
C PRO A 247 27.51 -8.26 -2.95
N ILE A 248 27.62 -7.92 -4.23
CA ILE A 248 27.46 -8.87 -5.35
C ILE A 248 28.81 -9.31 -5.95
N LYS A 249 29.93 -8.89 -5.34
CA LYS A 249 31.30 -9.33 -5.68
C LYS A 249 31.72 -9.05 -7.14
N VAL A 250 31.19 -7.98 -7.74
CA VAL A 250 31.58 -7.54 -9.11
C VAL A 250 32.74 -6.56 -9.12
N ALA A 251 33.00 -5.85 -8.01
CA ALA A 251 34.22 -5.09 -7.86
C ALA A 251 35.36 -6.04 -7.47
N LYS A 252 36.42 -6.06 -8.27
CA LYS A 252 37.57 -6.94 -8.13
C LYS A 252 38.88 -6.19 -8.34
N VAL A 253 39.94 -6.62 -7.66
CA VAL A 253 41.30 -6.19 -7.99
C VAL A 253 41.86 -7.11 -9.07
N ARG A 254 42.24 -6.53 -10.23
CA ARG A 254 42.90 -7.23 -11.34
C ARG A 254 44.12 -6.41 -11.74
N ASP A 255 45.23 -7.06 -11.92
CA ASP A 255 46.50 -6.41 -12.32
C ASP A 255 46.88 -5.20 -11.44
N GLY A 256 46.65 -5.34 -10.13
CA GLY A 256 46.95 -4.27 -9.17
C GLY A 256 46.00 -3.07 -9.22
N LYS A 257 44.89 -3.12 -9.92
CA LYS A 257 43.88 -2.06 -10.00
C LYS A 257 42.47 -2.59 -9.70
N VAL A 258 41.63 -1.74 -9.11
CA VAL A 258 40.22 -2.08 -8.93
C VAL A 258 39.48 -1.95 -10.27
N VAL A 259 38.72 -2.98 -10.60
CA VAL A 259 37.84 -3.02 -11.78
C VAL A 259 36.42 -3.33 -11.31
N ILE A 260 35.44 -2.63 -11.83
CA ILE A 260 34.01 -2.88 -11.60
C ILE A 260 33.40 -3.27 -12.95
N ASP A 261 32.88 -4.48 -13.05
CA ASP A 261 32.18 -4.92 -14.25
C ASP A 261 30.78 -4.27 -14.32
N ASP A 262 30.66 -3.26 -15.17
CA ASP A 262 29.44 -2.48 -15.30
C ASP A 262 28.27 -3.28 -15.91
N SER A 263 28.56 -4.33 -16.68
CA SER A 263 27.54 -5.19 -17.29
C SER A 263 26.70 -5.97 -16.28
N ILE A 264 27.27 -6.25 -15.10
CA ILE A 264 26.62 -6.97 -14.01
C ILE A 264 26.48 -6.15 -12.74
N CYS A 265 27.02 -4.93 -12.71
CA CYS A 265 26.90 -4.01 -11.59
C CYS A 265 25.44 -3.52 -11.45
N ASN A 266 24.87 -3.67 -10.26
CA ASN A 266 23.51 -3.19 -9.98
C ASN A 266 23.44 -1.74 -9.52
N HIS A 267 24.55 -1.01 -9.57
CA HIS A 267 24.68 0.41 -9.22
C HIS A 267 24.13 0.77 -7.82
N CYS A 268 24.40 -0.07 -6.83
CA CYS A 268 23.95 0.16 -5.43
C CYS A 268 24.78 1.22 -4.70
N GLY A 269 25.87 1.69 -5.29
CA GLY A 269 26.74 2.75 -4.76
C GLY A 269 27.50 2.40 -3.47
N ARG A 270 27.47 1.16 -2.99
CA ARG A 270 28.12 0.80 -1.70
C ARG A 270 29.64 0.91 -1.74
N CYS A 271 30.25 0.81 -2.90
CA CYS A 271 31.67 0.96 -3.12
C CYS A 271 32.14 2.42 -3.16
N VAL A 272 31.22 3.35 -3.45
CA VAL A 272 31.50 4.78 -3.53
C VAL A 272 31.99 5.31 -2.18
N GLY A 273 33.07 6.09 -2.19
CA GLY A 273 33.68 6.67 -0.99
C GLY A 273 34.36 5.65 -0.06
N LYS A 274 34.50 4.36 -0.47
CA LYS A 274 35.17 3.34 0.36
C LYS A 274 36.67 3.27 0.10
N CYS A 275 37.15 3.83 -1.01
CA CYS A 275 38.57 3.91 -1.28
C CYS A 275 39.20 5.08 -0.48
N PRO A 276 40.20 4.85 0.38
CA PRO A 276 40.85 5.92 1.12
C PRO A 276 41.61 6.90 0.20
N PHE A 277 41.95 6.47 -1.01
CA PHE A 277 42.62 7.28 -2.03
C PHE A 277 41.63 7.93 -3.01
N LYS A 278 40.31 7.83 -2.75
CA LYS A 278 39.25 8.38 -3.61
C LYS A 278 39.31 7.88 -5.06
N ALA A 279 39.76 6.64 -5.26
CA ALA A 279 39.80 6.02 -6.58
C ALA A 279 38.44 5.53 -7.06
N VAL A 280 37.40 5.51 -6.21
CA VAL A 280 36.04 5.15 -6.59
C VAL A 280 35.08 6.17 -5.98
N GLU A 281 34.52 7.01 -6.83
CA GLU A 281 33.58 8.07 -6.47
C GLU A 281 32.25 7.86 -7.21
N ALA A 282 31.21 8.62 -6.85
CA ALA A 282 29.97 8.64 -7.60
C ALA A 282 30.16 9.41 -8.92
N HIS A 283 29.83 8.75 -10.03
CA HIS A 283 29.73 9.42 -11.32
C HIS A 283 28.37 10.09 -11.46
N GLN A 284 27.31 9.34 -11.15
CA GLN A 284 25.93 9.78 -11.37
C GLN A 284 25.01 9.09 -10.38
N ASP A 285 24.10 9.85 -9.78
CA ASP A 285 22.93 9.36 -9.07
C ASP A 285 21.71 9.48 -9.98
N GLY A 286 20.71 8.61 -9.81
CA GLY A 286 19.51 8.69 -10.63
C GLY A 286 18.54 7.54 -10.40
N TYR A 287 17.74 7.30 -11.42
CA TYR A 287 16.61 6.36 -11.38
C TYR A 287 16.72 5.38 -12.54
N ARG A 288 16.63 4.09 -12.25
CA ARG A 288 16.43 3.05 -13.25
C ARG A 288 14.95 2.69 -13.31
N VAL A 289 14.36 2.70 -14.49
CA VAL A 289 12.95 2.39 -14.70
C VAL A 289 12.82 1.02 -15.35
N TYR A 290 11.95 0.19 -14.78
CA TYR A 290 11.59 -1.15 -15.25
C TYR A 290 10.17 -1.13 -15.79
N ILE A 291 9.91 -1.85 -16.88
CA ILE A 291 8.59 -1.96 -17.52
C ILE A 291 8.29 -3.43 -17.80
N GLY A 292 7.01 -3.82 -17.70
CA GLY A 292 6.51 -5.14 -18.07
C GLY A 292 6.66 -6.21 -17.00
N GLY A 293 6.97 -5.82 -15.76
CA GLY A 293 6.99 -6.75 -14.64
C GLY A 293 5.59 -7.23 -14.28
N ARG A 294 5.53 -8.46 -13.77
CA ARG A 294 4.28 -9.07 -13.34
C ARG A 294 4.48 -10.06 -12.21
N TRP A 295 3.62 -9.95 -11.19
CA TRP A 295 3.55 -10.90 -10.10
C TRP A 295 2.12 -11.41 -9.91
N GLY A 296 1.91 -12.71 -10.11
CA GLY A 296 0.60 -13.35 -10.01
C GLY A 296 0.66 -14.81 -10.45
N LYS A 297 -0.39 -15.34 -11.08
CA LYS A 297 -0.41 -16.70 -11.64
C LYS A 297 0.73 -16.96 -12.63
N LYS A 298 1.15 -15.94 -13.35
CA LYS A 298 2.37 -15.91 -14.15
C LYS A 298 3.28 -14.84 -13.59
N VAL A 299 4.56 -15.12 -13.50
CA VAL A 299 5.59 -14.21 -13.04
C VAL A 299 6.42 -13.79 -14.23
N ALA A 300 6.69 -12.50 -14.34
CA ALA A 300 7.64 -11.94 -15.30
C ALA A 300 8.42 -10.82 -14.62
N GLN A 301 9.73 -10.82 -14.78
CA GLN A 301 10.58 -9.72 -14.37
C GLN A 301 10.56 -8.63 -15.44
N GLY A 302 10.32 -7.41 -15.04
CA GLY A 302 10.37 -6.25 -15.92
C GLY A 302 11.78 -6.02 -16.47
N LYS A 303 11.84 -5.54 -17.71
CA LYS A 303 13.08 -5.08 -18.30
C LYS A 303 13.31 -3.62 -17.97
N TYR A 304 14.54 -3.25 -17.66
CA TYR A 304 14.87 -1.85 -17.44
C TYR A 304 15.13 -1.15 -18.77
N LEU A 305 14.84 0.14 -18.79
CA LEU A 305 15.25 1.01 -19.91
C LEU A 305 16.75 1.27 -19.82
N ASP A 306 17.44 1.29 -20.95
CA ASP A 306 18.91 1.41 -21.02
C ASP A 306 19.45 2.76 -20.52
N LYS A 307 18.56 3.70 -20.20
CA LYS A 307 18.91 5.02 -19.67
C LYS A 307 18.73 5.03 -18.14
N VAL A 308 19.69 5.58 -17.42
CA VAL A 308 19.52 6.06 -16.05
C VAL A 308 19.03 7.50 -16.11
N PHE A 309 17.85 7.75 -15.56
CA PHE A 309 17.23 9.07 -15.51
C PHE A 309 17.81 9.87 -14.35
N THR A 310 18.03 11.15 -14.53
CA THR A 310 18.68 12.00 -13.52
C THR A 310 17.72 12.90 -12.76
N THR A 311 16.54 13.15 -13.32
CA THR A 311 15.52 14.03 -12.72
C THR A 311 14.21 13.29 -12.47
N LYS A 312 13.43 13.80 -11.53
CA LYS A 312 12.07 13.29 -11.26
C LYS A 312 11.15 13.51 -12.46
N GLU A 313 11.28 14.65 -13.12
CA GLU A 313 10.47 15.05 -14.26
C GLU A 313 10.61 14.07 -15.41
N GLU A 314 11.83 13.62 -15.69
CA GLU A 314 12.07 12.57 -16.68
C GLU A 314 11.34 11.26 -16.30
N VAL A 315 11.42 10.87 -15.03
CA VAL A 315 10.76 9.65 -14.54
C VAL A 315 9.24 9.78 -14.66
N LEU A 316 8.66 10.90 -14.23
CA LEU A 316 7.21 11.15 -14.34
C LEU A 316 6.73 11.11 -15.79
N ASN A 317 7.49 11.65 -16.73
CA ASN A 317 7.20 11.58 -18.16
C ASN A 317 7.21 10.11 -18.66
N VAL A 318 8.14 9.28 -18.19
CA VAL A 318 8.15 7.85 -18.52
C VAL A 318 6.94 7.13 -17.93
N VAL A 319 6.56 7.42 -16.68
CA VAL A 319 5.35 6.86 -16.05
C VAL A 319 4.11 7.17 -16.89
N GLU A 320 3.94 8.42 -17.30
CA GLU A 320 2.82 8.84 -18.12
C GLU A 320 2.78 8.11 -19.47
N LYS A 321 3.91 8.10 -20.18
CA LYS A 321 4.03 7.39 -21.47
C LYS A 321 3.72 5.90 -21.33
N ALA A 322 4.17 5.26 -20.26
CA ALA A 322 3.88 3.85 -20.00
C ALA A 322 2.38 3.59 -19.74
N ILE A 323 1.70 4.49 -19.01
CA ILE A 323 0.25 4.40 -18.78
C ILE A 323 -0.50 4.61 -20.10
N LEU A 324 -0.12 5.61 -20.90
CA LEU A 324 -0.76 5.90 -22.20
C LEU A 324 -0.55 4.75 -23.19
N LEU A 325 0.63 4.18 -23.24
CA LEU A 325 0.91 2.98 -24.03
C LEU A 325 0.03 1.81 -23.57
N PHE A 326 -0.07 1.58 -22.27
CA PHE A 326 -0.92 0.53 -21.71
C PHE A 326 -2.41 0.77 -22.02
N LEU A 327 -2.86 2.03 -21.96
CA LEU A 327 -4.21 2.44 -22.34
C LEU A 327 -4.48 2.15 -23.83
N SER A 328 -3.52 2.41 -24.73
CA SER A 328 -3.68 2.17 -26.17
C SER A 328 -3.95 0.70 -26.52
N LEU A 329 -3.56 -0.24 -25.64
CA LEU A 329 -3.81 -1.66 -25.82
C LEU A 329 -5.30 -2.05 -25.72
N ILE A 330 -6.19 -1.16 -25.29
CA ILE A 330 -7.66 -1.37 -25.35
C ILE A 330 -8.14 -1.57 -26.80
N HIS A 331 -7.48 -0.92 -27.75
CA HIS A 331 -7.86 -0.97 -29.17
C HIS A 331 -7.29 -2.18 -29.92
N ILE A 332 -6.44 -2.97 -29.28
CA ILE A 332 -5.88 -4.19 -29.84
C ILE A 332 -6.80 -5.35 -29.40
N SER A 333 -7.50 -5.96 -30.36
CA SER A 333 -8.56 -6.97 -30.16
C SER A 333 -8.07 -8.32 -29.59
N GLU A 334 -6.80 -8.46 -29.34
CA GLU A 334 -6.21 -9.55 -28.56
C GLU A 334 -5.36 -8.97 -27.41
N PRO A 335 -5.21 -9.65 -26.26
CA PRO A 335 -4.32 -9.21 -25.22
C PRO A 335 -2.89 -9.35 -25.74
N THR A 336 -2.47 -8.36 -26.51
CA THR A 336 -1.07 -8.20 -26.86
C THR A 336 -0.37 -7.91 -25.56
N ARG A 337 0.20 -8.95 -25.00
CA ARG A 337 1.02 -8.90 -23.80
C ARG A 337 2.18 -7.98 -24.10
N LEU A 338 2.65 -7.30 -23.07
CA LEU A 338 3.93 -6.57 -23.09
C LEU A 338 5.13 -7.45 -23.53
N ASP A 339 4.90 -8.70 -23.86
CA ASP A 339 5.84 -9.65 -24.47
C ASP A 339 6.31 -9.22 -25.90
N VAL A 340 5.66 -8.22 -26.49
CA VAL A 340 5.95 -7.72 -27.84
C VAL A 340 6.84 -6.47 -27.84
N ILE A 341 7.18 -5.93 -26.67
CA ILE A 341 8.15 -4.83 -26.54
C ILE A 341 9.51 -5.44 -26.16
N SER A 342 9.94 -6.42 -26.95
CA SER A 342 11.30 -6.97 -26.91
C SER A 342 12.04 -6.62 -28.21
#